data_80d1d4d002f18f34088558692a7a6537
#
_entry.id   80d1d4d002f18f34088558692a7a6537
#
_cell.length_a   1.000
_cell.length_b   1.000
_cell.length_c   1.000
_cell.angle_alpha   90.00
_cell.angle_beta   90.00
_cell.angle_gamma   90.00
#
_symmetry.space_group_name_H-M   'P 1'
#
loop_
_entity.id
_entity.type
_entity.pdbx_description
1 polymer ?
#
loop_
_entity_poly.entity_id
_entity_poly.type
_entity_poly.pdbx_seq_one_letter_code
_entity_poly.pdbx_strand_id
1 'polypeptide(L)'
;MTSLFVSERMIDPYIVAIDSTLLKARGHVWHKSSMNKGIVPRSGIDTDARWGFSHTKGWIFGYKLHLISSTGSLIVPLAADFTTANVQDNQMYNPMISSPLPSSSSSSSSSSSSSSLFLETCYMIGDSGYDDHDLYDLSVAKGFQLVCPVQRYEHTPANRLELINFYESELGQAIYSWRSKSIEPLIEHLKQVFRIDPLPIRGYYKAAGIVLLSVLLYQILVYHNLRTRHLLQQRPKAIKHMLCC
;
A
#
# COMPACT_ATOMS: atom_id res chain seq x y z
N MET A 1 -1.59 11.89 10.68
CA MET A 1 -1.91 10.67 11.49
C MET A 1 -0.69 9.76 11.62
N THR A 2 -0.04 9.36 10.54
CA THR A 2 1.13 8.46 10.60
C THR A 2 2.22 8.95 11.53
N SER A 3 2.54 10.25 11.51
CA SER A 3 3.51 10.86 12.43
C SER A 3 3.14 10.71 13.91
N LEU A 4 1.85 10.70 14.25
CA LEU A 4 1.40 10.44 15.63
C LEU A 4 1.67 9.01 16.07
N PHE A 5 1.40 8.00 15.23
CA PHE A 5 1.68 6.61 15.56
C PHE A 5 3.17 6.37 15.81
N VAL A 6 4.03 7.01 15.02
CA VAL A 6 5.50 6.92 15.17
C VAL A 6 5.96 7.67 16.42
N SER A 7 5.56 8.93 16.59
CA SER A 7 6.00 9.76 17.72
C SER A 7 5.55 9.22 19.09
N GLU A 8 4.39 8.60 19.16
CA GLU A 8 3.86 7.97 20.37
C GLU A 8 4.32 6.51 20.53
N ARG A 9 5.21 6.02 19.66
CA ARG A 9 5.72 4.63 19.67
C ARG A 9 4.62 3.58 19.72
N MET A 10 3.52 3.84 19.03
CA MET A 10 2.39 2.92 18.95
C MET A 10 2.60 1.78 17.97
N ILE A 11 3.50 1.95 17.01
CA ILE A 11 3.86 0.97 15.99
C ILE A 11 5.33 0.64 16.08
N ASP A 12 5.67 -0.58 15.67
CA ASP A 12 7.04 -1.00 15.43
C ASP A 12 7.38 -0.71 13.96
N PRO A 13 8.31 0.22 13.66
CA PRO A 13 8.68 0.57 12.31
C PRO A 13 9.75 -0.36 11.71
N TYR A 14 10.30 -1.32 12.45
CA TYR A 14 11.40 -2.18 12.00
C TYR A 14 11.07 -2.98 10.74
N ILE A 15 9.84 -3.47 10.65
CA ILE A 15 9.35 -4.19 9.49
C ILE A 15 8.09 -3.50 9.00
N VAL A 16 8.08 -3.12 7.73
CA VAL A 16 6.89 -2.55 7.06
C VAL A 16 6.55 -3.39 5.84
N ALA A 17 5.28 -3.38 5.46
CA ALA A 17 4.81 -4.12 4.29
C ALA A 17 4.29 -3.17 3.23
N ILE A 18 4.65 -3.43 1.97
CA ILE A 18 4.12 -2.72 0.80
C ILE A 18 3.31 -3.68 -0.06
N ASP A 19 2.16 -3.23 -0.52
CA ASP A 19 1.30 -3.99 -1.44
C ASP A 19 0.36 -3.05 -2.20
N SER A 20 -0.26 -3.56 -3.24
CA SER A 20 -1.28 -2.85 -4.00
C SER A 20 -2.54 -3.67 -4.18
N THR A 21 -3.64 -3.00 -4.47
CA THR A 21 -4.87 -3.70 -4.76
C THR A 21 -5.67 -3.01 -5.84
N LEU A 22 -6.19 -3.80 -6.78
CA LEU A 22 -7.10 -3.33 -7.81
C LEU A 22 -8.49 -3.09 -7.23
N LEU A 23 -9.07 -1.96 -7.62
CA LEU A 23 -10.42 -1.51 -7.27
C LEU A 23 -11.23 -1.36 -8.56
N LYS A 24 -12.37 -2.03 -8.64
CA LYS A 24 -13.24 -1.95 -9.82
C LYS A 24 -13.85 -0.57 -9.98
N ALA A 25 -13.78 0.00 -11.17
CA ALA A 25 -14.48 1.22 -11.51
C ALA A 25 -16.01 1.03 -11.38
N ARG A 26 -16.70 2.12 -11.05
CA ARG A 26 -18.17 2.13 -11.02
C ARG A 26 -18.74 2.13 -12.43
N GLY A 27 -19.74 1.30 -12.67
CA GLY A 27 -20.53 1.30 -13.88
C GLY A 27 -20.08 0.28 -14.91
N HIS A 28 -20.27 0.63 -16.17
CA HIS A 28 -19.95 -0.27 -17.29
C HIS A 28 -18.46 -0.28 -17.59
N VAL A 29 -17.99 -1.42 -18.07
CA VAL A 29 -16.61 -1.61 -18.51
C VAL A 29 -16.40 -0.96 -19.87
N TRP A 30 -15.29 -0.25 -20.05
CA TRP A 30 -14.84 0.23 -21.35
C TRP A 30 -13.96 -0.83 -22.02
N HIS A 31 -14.54 -1.54 -22.98
CA HIS A 31 -13.83 -2.59 -23.69
C HIS A 31 -12.61 -2.03 -24.44
N LYS A 32 -11.50 -2.77 -24.42
CA LYS A 32 -10.22 -2.36 -25.03
C LYS A 32 -10.37 -1.96 -26.49
N SER A 33 -11.20 -2.68 -27.27
CA SER A 33 -11.45 -2.37 -28.68
C SER A 33 -12.09 -1.00 -28.91
N SER A 34 -13.03 -0.59 -28.06
CA SER A 34 -13.68 0.73 -28.11
C SER A 34 -12.76 1.81 -27.55
N MET A 35 -12.01 1.50 -26.48
CA MET A 35 -11.04 2.40 -25.87
C MET A 35 -9.94 2.79 -26.88
N ASN A 36 -9.39 1.83 -27.61
CA ASN A 36 -8.34 2.07 -28.61
C ASN A 36 -8.84 2.95 -29.78
N LYS A 37 -10.15 2.96 -30.03
CA LYS A 37 -10.79 3.82 -31.04
C LYS A 37 -11.25 5.16 -30.48
N GLY A 38 -11.10 5.41 -29.19
CA GLY A 38 -11.59 6.61 -28.51
C GLY A 38 -13.12 6.69 -28.41
N ILE A 39 -13.84 5.57 -28.64
CA ILE A 39 -15.30 5.54 -28.65
C ILE A 39 -15.83 5.17 -27.29
N VAL A 40 -16.63 6.04 -26.68
CA VAL A 40 -17.36 5.76 -25.42
C VAL A 40 -18.78 5.30 -25.75
N PRO A 41 -19.06 3.98 -25.72
CA PRO A 41 -20.32 3.44 -26.25
C PRO A 41 -21.53 3.68 -25.33
N ARG A 42 -21.30 4.04 -24.06
CA ARG A 42 -22.35 4.23 -23.05
C ARG A 42 -22.01 5.33 -22.06
N SER A 43 -23.01 6.07 -21.62
CA SER A 43 -22.88 7.18 -20.63
C SER A 43 -22.44 6.73 -19.24
N GLY A 44 -22.53 5.44 -18.91
CA GLY A 44 -22.18 4.89 -17.61
C GLY A 44 -20.72 4.45 -17.44
N ILE A 45 -19.86 4.73 -18.42
CA ILE A 45 -18.45 4.35 -18.40
C ILE A 45 -17.62 5.39 -17.68
N ASP A 46 -16.67 4.93 -16.86
CA ASP A 46 -15.64 5.77 -16.25
C ASP A 46 -14.46 5.90 -17.21
N THR A 47 -14.32 7.07 -17.84
CA THR A 47 -13.30 7.32 -18.87
C THR A 47 -11.89 7.49 -18.32
N ASP A 48 -11.74 7.71 -17.03
CA ASP A 48 -10.44 7.85 -16.35
C ASP A 48 -9.86 6.50 -15.93
N ALA A 49 -10.72 5.49 -15.76
CA ALA A 49 -10.30 4.14 -15.37
C ALA A 49 -9.48 3.45 -16.48
N ARG A 50 -8.63 2.52 -16.10
CA ARG A 50 -7.79 1.73 -16.99
C ARG A 50 -7.87 0.24 -16.67
N TRP A 51 -7.42 -0.59 -17.61
CA TRP A 51 -7.31 -2.02 -17.42
C TRP A 51 -6.03 -2.38 -16.68
N GLY A 52 -6.16 -3.09 -15.57
CA GLY A 52 -5.07 -3.74 -14.85
C GLY A 52 -5.25 -5.24 -14.83
N PHE A 53 -4.19 -5.98 -14.58
CA PHE A 53 -4.20 -7.43 -14.47
C PHE A 53 -3.87 -7.86 -13.04
N SER A 54 -4.61 -8.85 -12.54
CA SER A 54 -4.33 -9.54 -11.29
C SER A 54 -4.22 -11.02 -11.56
N HIS A 55 -3.18 -11.68 -11.06
CA HIS A 55 -3.02 -13.13 -11.22
C HIS A 55 -4.20 -13.93 -10.66
N THR A 56 -4.82 -13.46 -9.60
CA THR A 56 -5.94 -14.13 -8.93
C THR A 56 -7.31 -13.79 -9.53
N LYS A 57 -7.51 -12.55 -10.01
CA LYS A 57 -8.83 -12.05 -10.46
C LYS A 57 -8.91 -11.79 -11.97
N GLY A 58 -7.80 -11.93 -12.70
CA GLY A 58 -7.72 -11.63 -14.13
C GLY A 58 -7.75 -10.12 -14.40
N TRP A 59 -8.29 -9.74 -15.56
CA TRP A 59 -8.39 -8.35 -16.02
C TRP A 59 -9.48 -7.58 -15.26
N ILE A 60 -9.09 -6.45 -14.67
CA ILE A 60 -9.98 -5.54 -13.94
C ILE A 60 -9.91 -4.16 -14.59
N PHE A 61 -11.06 -3.59 -14.90
CA PHE A 61 -11.19 -2.20 -15.34
C PHE A 61 -11.43 -1.31 -14.13
N GLY A 62 -10.49 -0.40 -13.83
CA GLY A 62 -10.58 0.42 -12.63
C GLY A 62 -9.32 1.18 -12.28
N TYR A 63 -9.02 1.16 -11.00
CA TYR A 63 -7.94 1.88 -10.36
C TYR A 63 -7.14 0.95 -9.45
N LYS A 64 -6.06 1.47 -8.87
CA LYS A 64 -5.20 0.75 -7.95
C LYS A 64 -4.92 1.60 -6.72
N LEU A 65 -5.07 1.00 -5.55
CA LEU A 65 -4.63 1.57 -4.28
C LEU A 65 -3.30 0.92 -3.91
N HIS A 66 -2.28 1.72 -3.70
CA HIS A 66 -0.97 1.32 -3.19
C HIS A 66 -0.89 1.68 -1.71
N LEU A 67 -0.38 0.78 -0.88
CA LEU A 67 -0.29 0.95 0.56
C LEU A 67 1.08 0.52 1.09
N ILE A 68 1.58 1.26 2.07
CA ILE A 68 2.59 0.78 2.99
C ILE A 68 1.93 0.69 4.38
N SER A 69 2.13 -0.42 5.08
CA SER A 69 1.58 -0.64 6.42
C SER A 69 2.65 -1.00 7.42
N SER A 70 2.39 -0.72 8.69
CA SER A 70 3.11 -1.34 9.80
C SER A 70 2.82 -2.84 9.84
N THR A 71 3.70 -3.57 10.53
CA THR A 71 3.53 -4.97 10.90
C THR A 71 3.42 -5.10 12.42
N GLY A 72 3.40 -6.32 12.94
CA GLY A 72 3.39 -6.55 14.39
C GLY A 72 1.99 -6.49 15.01
N SER A 73 1.91 -5.98 16.24
CA SER A 73 0.67 -6.01 17.03
C SER A 73 -0.37 -4.99 16.60
N LEU A 74 0.06 -3.88 16.03
CA LEU A 74 -0.80 -2.82 15.51
C LEU A 74 -0.55 -2.63 14.02
N ILE A 75 -1.57 -2.87 13.22
CA ILE A 75 -1.52 -2.77 11.76
C ILE A 75 -2.26 -1.52 11.33
N VAL A 76 -1.51 -0.55 10.79
CA VAL A 76 -2.05 0.72 10.27
C VAL A 76 -1.43 1.06 8.93
N PRO A 77 -2.16 1.71 8.01
CA PRO A 77 -1.57 2.29 6.82
C PRO A 77 -0.58 3.39 7.23
N LEU A 78 0.62 3.37 6.69
CA LEU A 78 1.67 4.37 6.90
C LEU A 78 1.74 5.36 5.74
N ALA A 79 1.62 4.84 4.52
CA ALA A 79 1.53 5.62 3.30
C ALA A 79 0.47 5.01 2.37
N ALA A 80 -0.16 5.85 1.58
CA ALA A 80 -1.14 5.44 0.59
C ALA A 80 -1.05 6.32 -0.64
N ASP A 81 -1.19 5.70 -1.83
CA ASP A 81 -1.33 6.41 -3.09
C ASP A 81 -2.36 5.72 -3.98
N PHE A 82 -2.89 6.48 -4.94
CA PHE A 82 -3.97 6.03 -5.79
C PHE A 82 -3.66 6.31 -7.26
N THR A 83 -3.73 5.26 -8.08
CA THR A 83 -3.40 5.35 -9.51
C THR A 83 -4.46 4.67 -10.37
N THR A 84 -4.33 4.81 -11.68
CA THR A 84 -5.08 3.97 -12.63
C THR A 84 -4.56 2.53 -12.58
N ALA A 85 -5.43 1.56 -12.87
CA ALA A 85 -5.12 0.13 -12.68
C ALA A 85 -3.94 -0.41 -13.52
N ASN A 86 -3.55 0.30 -14.58
CA ASN A 86 -2.43 -0.09 -15.45
C ASN A 86 -1.04 0.30 -14.94
N VAL A 87 -0.96 1.10 -13.87
CA VAL A 87 0.33 1.47 -13.27
C VAL A 87 0.92 0.24 -12.56
N GLN A 88 2.18 -0.05 -12.83
CA GLN A 88 2.87 -1.19 -12.22
C GLN A 88 3.29 -0.87 -10.78
N ASP A 89 3.39 -1.89 -9.93
CA ASP A 89 3.66 -1.73 -8.51
C ASP A 89 5.07 -1.19 -8.25
N ASN A 90 6.07 -1.65 -9.03
CA ASN A 90 7.43 -1.17 -8.95
C ASN A 90 7.58 0.34 -9.25
N GLN A 91 6.74 0.91 -10.15
CA GLN A 91 6.75 2.34 -10.46
C GLN A 91 6.34 3.21 -9.27
N MET A 92 5.50 2.68 -8.38
CA MET A 92 5.02 3.41 -7.21
C MET A 92 5.90 3.25 -5.98
N TYR A 93 6.87 2.34 -6.01
CA TYR A 93 7.77 2.11 -4.88
C TYR A 93 8.53 3.37 -4.46
N ASN A 94 9.29 3.97 -5.38
CA ASN A 94 10.08 5.17 -5.09
C ASN A 94 9.21 6.37 -4.64
N PRO A 95 8.12 6.75 -5.33
CA PRO A 95 7.22 7.80 -4.85
C PRO A 95 6.74 7.59 -3.41
N MET A 96 6.37 6.36 -3.06
CA MET A 96 5.82 6.06 -1.73
C MET A 96 6.86 6.12 -0.61
N ILE A 97 8.10 5.63 -0.84
CA ILE A 97 9.16 5.66 0.18
C ILE A 97 9.86 7.03 0.28
N SER A 98 9.74 7.86 -0.74
CA SER A 98 10.36 9.19 -0.78
C SER A 98 9.42 10.32 -0.35
N SER A 99 8.13 10.03 -0.12
CA SER A 99 7.16 11.02 0.34
C SER A 99 7.55 11.56 1.72
N PRO A 100 7.78 12.88 1.86
CA PRO A 100 8.07 13.46 3.16
C PRO A 100 6.85 13.34 4.08
N LEU A 101 7.09 12.98 5.34
CA LEU A 101 6.07 13.17 6.38
C LEU A 101 5.74 14.67 6.47
N PRO A 102 4.46 15.06 6.53
CA PRO A 102 4.11 16.44 6.79
C PRO A 102 4.64 16.83 8.17
N SER A 103 5.74 17.58 8.18
CA SER A 103 6.29 18.15 9.41
C SER A 103 5.35 19.23 9.92
N SER A 104 4.76 19.01 11.09
CA SER A 104 4.07 20.06 11.83
C SER A 104 5.12 20.95 12.52
N SER A 105 5.68 21.92 11.82
CA SER A 105 6.28 23.10 12.45
C SER A 105 6.62 24.17 11.41
N SER A 106 5.86 25.24 11.46
CA SER A 106 6.26 26.56 11.01
C SER A 106 7.39 27.07 11.89
N SER A 107 8.63 26.90 11.49
CA SER A 107 9.75 27.73 11.92
C SER A 107 10.90 27.57 10.92
N SER A 108 11.16 28.69 10.26
CA SER A 108 12.28 28.94 9.39
C SER A 108 13.62 28.70 10.09
N SER A 109 14.33 27.66 9.72
CA SER A 109 15.79 27.64 9.74
C SER A 109 16.31 26.45 8.96
N SER A 110 17.16 26.73 8.02
CA SER A 110 17.90 25.90 7.10
C SER A 110 18.69 24.80 7.80
N SER A 111 18.19 23.57 7.73
CA SER A 111 18.97 22.33 7.62
C SER A 111 17.97 21.21 7.27
N SER A 112 18.12 20.69 6.06
CA SER A 112 17.28 19.67 5.47
C SER A 112 17.56 18.27 6.08
N SER A 113 17.10 18.04 7.29
CA SER A 113 16.85 16.70 7.79
C SER A 113 15.38 16.39 7.60
N SER A 114 15.01 15.98 6.39
CA SER A 114 13.74 15.32 6.13
C SER A 114 13.73 14.04 6.99
N SER A 115 13.02 14.08 8.13
CA SER A 115 12.77 12.90 8.93
C SER A 115 11.93 11.94 8.08
N SER A 116 12.60 11.00 7.43
CA SER A 116 11.98 9.95 6.66
C SER A 116 11.17 9.07 7.62
N LEU A 117 9.94 8.73 7.23
CA LEU A 117 9.11 7.75 7.95
C LEU A 117 9.85 6.43 8.20
N PHE A 118 10.84 6.12 7.36
CA PHE A 118 11.56 4.85 7.31
C PHE A 118 12.95 4.89 7.96
N LEU A 119 13.28 5.92 8.77
CA LEU A 119 14.59 6.02 9.44
C LEU A 119 14.90 4.83 10.37
N GLU A 120 13.88 4.23 10.97
CA GLU A 120 14.03 3.07 11.86
C GLU A 120 13.65 1.75 11.17
N THR A 121 13.28 1.79 9.87
CA THR A 121 12.90 0.59 9.14
C THR A 121 14.16 -0.20 8.77
N CYS A 122 14.17 -1.49 9.09
CA CYS A 122 15.21 -2.43 8.68
C CYS A 122 14.78 -3.24 7.45
N TYR A 123 13.51 -3.60 7.38
CA TYR A 123 12.98 -4.45 6.33
C TYR A 123 11.67 -3.92 5.77
N MET A 124 11.57 -3.93 4.44
CA MET A 124 10.32 -3.71 3.72
C MET A 124 9.95 -4.99 2.98
N ILE A 125 8.75 -5.51 3.24
CA ILE A 125 8.27 -6.74 2.62
C ILE A 125 7.24 -6.44 1.52
N GLY A 126 7.44 -7.01 0.34
CA GLY A 126 6.57 -6.86 -0.84
C GLY A 126 6.23 -8.20 -1.48
N ASP A 127 5.35 -8.20 -2.48
CA ASP A 127 5.12 -9.36 -3.32
C ASP A 127 6.17 -9.46 -4.45
N SER A 128 6.06 -10.48 -5.30
CA SER A 128 6.97 -10.65 -6.44
C SER A 128 6.89 -9.54 -7.50
N GLY A 129 5.89 -8.69 -7.45
CA GLY A 129 5.79 -7.51 -8.31
C GLY A 129 6.83 -6.43 -8.00
N TYR A 130 7.47 -6.53 -6.82
CA TYR A 130 8.57 -5.66 -6.40
C TYR A 130 9.95 -6.29 -6.61
N ASP A 131 10.06 -7.48 -7.26
CA ASP A 131 11.32 -8.12 -7.59
C ASP A 131 12.02 -7.42 -8.77
N ASP A 132 12.63 -6.27 -8.48
CA ASP A 132 13.30 -5.39 -9.43
C ASP A 132 14.64 -4.94 -8.85
N HIS A 133 15.71 -5.02 -9.67
CA HIS A 133 17.08 -4.74 -9.21
C HIS A 133 17.24 -3.31 -8.70
N ASP A 134 16.67 -2.35 -9.44
CA ASP A 134 16.73 -0.94 -9.07
C ASP A 134 16.03 -0.65 -7.72
N LEU A 135 15.02 -1.45 -7.36
CA LEU A 135 14.30 -1.30 -6.08
C LEU A 135 15.13 -1.84 -4.90
N TYR A 136 15.91 -2.89 -5.09
CA TYR A 136 16.84 -3.36 -4.06
C TYR A 136 17.91 -2.32 -3.78
N ASP A 137 18.55 -1.78 -4.83
CA ASP A 137 19.58 -0.76 -4.70
C ASP A 137 19.04 0.51 -4.04
N LEU A 138 17.85 0.95 -4.45
CA LEU A 138 17.17 2.08 -3.86
C LEU A 138 16.86 1.86 -2.36
N SER A 139 16.45 0.66 -1.99
CA SER A 139 16.14 0.30 -0.60
C SER A 139 17.38 0.37 0.28
N VAL A 140 18.49 -0.19 -0.19
CA VAL A 140 19.79 -0.11 0.49
C VAL A 140 20.27 1.34 0.63
N ALA A 141 20.11 2.15 -0.42
CA ALA A 141 20.44 3.58 -0.38
C ALA A 141 19.58 4.37 0.63
N LYS A 142 18.38 3.88 0.96
CA LYS A 142 17.49 4.44 2.00
C LYS A 142 17.72 3.84 3.39
N GLY A 143 18.61 2.85 3.54
CA GLY A 143 19.00 2.26 4.82
C GLY A 143 18.17 1.06 5.27
N PHE A 144 17.39 0.44 4.41
CA PHE A 144 16.62 -0.77 4.71
C PHE A 144 16.76 -1.81 3.60
N GLN A 145 16.36 -3.04 3.87
CA GLN A 145 16.37 -4.15 2.90
C GLN A 145 14.97 -4.47 2.42
N LEU A 146 14.80 -4.55 1.09
CA LEU A 146 13.58 -5.07 0.47
C LEU A 146 13.61 -6.61 0.50
N VAL A 147 12.50 -7.22 0.94
CA VAL A 147 12.33 -8.68 1.02
C VAL A 147 11.07 -9.06 0.25
N CYS A 148 11.25 -9.73 -0.87
CA CYS A 148 10.17 -10.25 -1.70
C CYS A 148 10.59 -11.58 -2.34
N PRO A 149 9.64 -12.36 -2.89
CA PRO A 149 9.95 -13.58 -3.63
C PRO A 149 10.81 -13.25 -4.86
N VAL A 150 12.03 -13.73 -4.88
CA VAL A 150 13.00 -13.49 -5.96
C VAL A 150 12.92 -14.62 -6.98
N GLN A 151 12.76 -14.27 -8.26
CA GLN A 151 12.74 -15.27 -9.33
C GLN A 151 14.14 -15.80 -9.63
N ARG A 152 14.27 -17.13 -9.73
CA ARG A 152 15.48 -17.80 -10.21
C ARG A 152 15.46 -17.91 -11.73
N TYR A 153 16.60 -17.66 -12.33
CA TYR A 153 16.85 -17.88 -13.75
C TYR A 153 17.99 -18.89 -13.92
N GLU A 154 18.10 -19.49 -15.11
CA GLU A 154 19.14 -20.46 -15.44
C GLU A 154 20.57 -19.91 -15.22
N HIS A 155 20.76 -18.61 -15.48
CA HIS A 155 22.02 -17.89 -15.25
C HIS A 155 21.78 -16.73 -14.27
N THR A 156 21.54 -17.04 -12.99
CA THR A 156 21.31 -16.02 -11.95
C THR A 156 22.64 -15.39 -11.52
N PRO A 157 22.80 -14.05 -11.61
CA PRO A 157 24.00 -13.34 -11.15
C PRO A 157 24.25 -13.52 -9.63
N ALA A 158 25.50 -13.37 -9.19
CA ALA A 158 25.91 -13.61 -7.80
C ALA A 158 25.15 -12.71 -6.80
N ASN A 159 25.01 -11.42 -7.10
CA ASN A 159 24.24 -10.48 -6.26
C ASN A 159 22.77 -10.91 -6.08
N ARG A 160 22.16 -11.46 -7.13
CA ARG A 160 20.78 -11.97 -7.07
C ARG A 160 20.71 -13.28 -6.27
N LEU A 161 21.75 -14.11 -6.30
CA LEU A 161 21.83 -15.33 -5.48
C LEU A 161 21.84 -14.99 -3.99
N GLU A 162 22.49 -13.91 -3.57
CA GLU A 162 22.48 -13.44 -2.18
C GLU A 162 21.08 -13.05 -1.74
N LEU A 163 20.31 -12.34 -2.58
CA LEU A 163 18.91 -11.99 -2.31
C LEU A 163 18.03 -13.25 -2.18
N ILE A 164 18.21 -14.22 -3.07
CA ILE A 164 17.50 -15.51 -3.02
C ILE A 164 17.86 -16.24 -1.73
N ASN A 165 19.14 -16.38 -1.41
CA ASN A 165 19.58 -17.06 -0.20
C ASN A 165 19.04 -16.40 1.07
N PHE A 166 19.04 -15.07 1.10
CA PHE A 166 18.43 -14.34 2.21
C PHE A 166 16.93 -14.62 2.30
N TYR A 167 16.19 -14.47 1.19
CA TYR A 167 14.74 -14.73 1.17
C TYR A 167 14.41 -16.17 1.60
N GLU A 168 15.18 -17.17 1.16
CA GLU A 168 14.97 -18.60 1.48
C GLU A 168 15.49 -18.97 2.88
N SER A 169 16.25 -18.12 3.54
CA SER A 169 16.71 -18.35 4.90
C SER A 169 15.54 -18.38 5.90
N GLU A 170 15.74 -19.00 7.05
CA GLU A 170 14.76 -19.04 8.13
C GLU A 170 14.35 -17.62 8.56
N LEU A 171 15.33 -16.70 8.67
CA LEU A 171 15.08 -15.30 9.00
C LEU A 171 14.27 -14.61 7.91
N GLY A 172 14.64 -14.76 6.64
CA GLY A 172 13.93 -14.14 5.52
C GLY A 172 12.48 -14.62 5.43
N GLN A 173 12.23 -15.90 5.61
CA GLN A 173 10.88 -16.47 5.63
C GLN A 173 10.07 -15.99 6.85
N ALA A 174 10.70 -15.90 8.02
CA ALA A 174 10.06 -15.38 9.23
C ALA A 174 9.62 -13.90 9.02
N ILE A 175 10.50 -13.06 8.47
CA ILE A 175 10.20 -11.66 8.12
C ILE A 175 9.08 -11.60 7.07
N TYR A 176 9.20 -12.34 5.98
CA TYR A 176 8.21 -12.34 4.90
C TYR A 176 6.82 -12.80 5.35
N SER A 177 6.74 -13.72 6.32
CA SER A 177 5.47 -14.22 6.86
C SER A 177 4.57 -13.12 7.45
N TRP A 178 5.12 -11.97 7.82
CA TRP A 178 4.35 -10.83 8.32
C TRP A 178 3.45 -10.20 7.25
N ARG A 179 3.75 -10.41 5.96
CA ARG A 179 2.93 -9.86 4.87
C ARG A 179 1.47 -10.34 4.96
N SER A 180 1.25 -11.65 5.08
CA SER A 180 -0.08 -12.25 5.18
C SER A 180 -0.81 -11.90 6.48
N LYS A 181 -0.07 -11.53 7.53
CA LYS A 181 -0.63 -11.15 8.83
C LYS A 181 -0.90 -9.65 8.96
N SER A 182 -0.38 -8.82 8.05
CA SER A 182 -0.46 -7.36 8.14
C SER A 182 -1.20 -6.72 6.97
N ILE A 183 -0.52 -6.52 5.84
CA ILE A 183 -1.06 -5.70 4.75
C ILE A 183 -2.24 -6.35 4.01
N GLU A 184 -2.24 -7.67 3.86
CA GLU A 184 -3.35 -8.37 3.21
C GLU A 184 -4.67 -8.23 3.98
N PRO A 185 -4.73 -8.51 5.31
CA PRO A 185 -5.93 -8.25 6.10
C PRO A 185 -6.32 -6.76 6.13
N LEU A 186 -5.35 -5.84 6.15
CA LEU A 186 -5.62 -4.40 6.11
C LEU A 186 -6.35 -4.00 4.83
N ILE A 187 -5.84 -4.44 3.67
CA ILE A 187 -6.47 -4.19 2.37
C ILE A 187 -7.91 -4.73 2.34
N GLU A 188 -8.10 -5.94 2.82
CA GLU A 188 -9.41 -6.56 2.85
C GLU A 188 -10.38 -5.80 3.78
N HIS A 189 -9.90 -5.34 4.94
CA HIS A 189 -10.68 -4.50 5.84
C HIS A 189 -11.09 -3.18 5.20
N LEU A 190 -10.18 -2.49 4.52
CA LEU A 190 -10.49 -1.25 3.81
C LEU A 190 -11.59 -1.48 2.77
N LYS A 191 -11.53 -2.57 2.00
CA LYS A 191 -12.56 -2.92 1.02
C LYS A 191 -13.92 -3.21 1.65
N GLN A 192 -13.93 -4.00 2.72
CA GLN A 192 -15.18 -4.45 3.35
C GLN A 192 -15.86 -3.36 4.19
N VAL A 193 -15.08 -2.64 5.01
CA VAL A 193 -15.62 -1.64 5.94
C VAL A 193 -16.06 -0.40 5.18
N PHE A 194 -15.23 0.13 4.29
CA PHE A 194 -15.53 1.37 3.57
C PHE A 194 -16.18 1.14 2.20
N ARG A 195 -16.37 -0.11 1.80
CA ARG A 195 -17.01 -0.50 0.53
C ARG A 195 -16.41 0.21 -0.68
N ILE A 196 -15.07 0.24 -0.74
CA ILE A 196 -14.33 0.89 -1.83
C ILE A 196 -14.13 -0.04 -3.05
N ASP A 197 -14.60 -1.29 -3.01
CA ASP A 197 -14.55 -2.22 -4.15
C ASP A 197 -15.90 -2.94 -4.33
N PRO A 198 -16.67 -2.66 -5.41
CA PRO A 198 -16.39 -1.66 -6.45
C PRO A 198 -16.50 -0.21 -5.94
N LEU A 199 -15.82 0.71 -6.63
CA LEU A 199 -15.84 2.13 -6.27
C LEU A 199 -17.27 2.70 -6.32
N PRO A 200 -17.68 3.54 -5.35
CA PRO A 200 -19.03 4.09 -5.32
C PRO A 200 -19.24 5.25 -6.28
N ILE A 201 -18.17 5.78 -6.87
CA ILE A 201 -18.17 6.98 -7.70
C ILE A 201 -17.28 6.79 -8.94
N ARG A 202 -17.48 7.62 -9.97
CA ARG A 202 -16.68 7.67 -11.19
C ARG A 202 -15.78 8.91 -11.23
N GLY A 203 -14.70 8.81 -12.01
CA GLY A 203 -13.71 9.86 -12.20
C GLY A 203 -12.55 9.78 -11.21
N TYR A 204 -11.34 9.95 -11.74
CA TYR A 204 -10.10 9.73 -10.99
C TYR A 204 -10.04 10.51 -9.67
N TYR A 205 -10.19 11.82 -9.71
CA TYR A 205 -10.03 12.66 -8.51
C TYR A 205 -11.06 12.36 -7.42
N LYS A 206 -12.31 12.09 -7.81
CA LYS A 206 -13.36 11.75 -6.85
C LYS A 206 -13.11 10.38 -6.23
N ALA A 207 -12.72 9.40 -7.04
CA ALA A 207 -12.39 8.06 -6.58
C ALA A 207 -11.17 8.09 -5.65
N ALA A 208 -10.10 8.81 -6.02
CA ALA A 208 -8.93 9.03 -5.19
C ALA A 208 -9.30 9.66 -3.85
N GLY A 209 -10.12 10.72 -3.86
CA GLY A 209 -10.58 11.39 -2.64
C GLY A 209 -11.30 10.45 -1.69
N ILE A 210 -12.24 9.62 -2.18
CA ILE A 210 -12.97 8.64 -1.34
C ILE A 210 -12.02 7.57 -0.80
N VAL A 211 -11.15 7.02 -1.64
CA VAL A 211 -10.25 5.93 -1.23
C VAL A 211 -9.24 6.42 -0.20
N LEU A 212 -8.58 7.55 -0.45
CA LEU A 212 -7.58 8.11 0.47
C LEU A 212 -8.23 8.61 1.77
N LEU A 213 -9.45 9.17 1.70
CA LEU A 213 -10.23 9.51 2.90
C LEU A 213 -10.58 8.26 3.72
N SER A 214 -10.90 7.14 3.07
CA SER A 214 -11.16 5.87 3.76
C SER A 214 -9.92 5.37 4.51
N VAL A 215 -8.73 5.50 3.91
CA VAL A 215 -7.46 5.18 4.58
C VAL A 215 -7.23 6.08 5.79
N LEU A 216 -7.45 7.39 5.66
CA LEU A 216 -7.33 8.34 6.78
C LEU A 216 -8.34 8.05 7.90
N LEU A 217 -9.60 7.78 7.56
CA LEU A 217 -10.62 7.41 8.53
C LEU A 217 -10.27 6.12 9.27
N TYR A 218 -9.71 5.13 8.56
CA TYR A 218 -9.20 3.92 9.20
C TYR A 218 -8.15 4.26 10.27
N GLN A 219 -7.16 5.10 9.95
CA GLN A 219 -6.13 5.54 10.91
C GLN A 219 -6.75 6.26 12.12
N ILE A 220 -7.72 7.17 11.89
CA ILE A 220 -8.40 7.91 12.95
C ILE A 220 -9.15 6.96 13.89
N LEU A 221 -9.89 5.99 13.34
CA LEU A 221 -10.63 5.00 14.12
C LEU A 221 -9.72 4.12 14.97
N VAL A 222 -8.60 3.68 14.38
CA VAL A 222 -7.58 2.92 15.11
C VAL A 222 -7.01 3.72 16.27
N TYR A 223 -6.60 4.95 16.01
CA TYR A 223 -6.05 5.85 17.01
C TYR A 223 -7.06 6.11 18.14
N HIS A 224 -8.31 6.41 17.80
CA HIS A 224 -9.39 6.60 18.76
C HIS A 224 -9.60 5.36 19.63
N ASN A 225 -9.65 4.16 19.03
CA ASN A 225 -9.82 2.91 19.76
C ASN A 225 -8.69 2.66 20.76
N LEU A 226 -7.43 2.93 20.36
CA LEU A 226 -6.29 2.79 21.26
C LEU A 226 -6.38 3.75 22.45
N ARG A 227 -6.79 5.00 22.20
CA ARG A 227 -6.90 6.02 23.26
C ARG A 227 -8.05 5.78 24.23
N THR A 228 -9.19 5.27 23.74
CA THR A 228 -10.42 5.17 24.57
C THR A 228 -10.62 3.80 25.18
N ARG A 229 -10.18 2.74 24.54
CA ARG A 229 -10.49 1.37 24.95
C ARG A 229 -9.30 0.54 25.39
N HIS A 230 -8.08 1.06 25.31
CA HIS A 230 -6.83 0.33 25.56
C HIS A 230 -6.73 -1.02 24.81
N LEU A 231 -7.44 -1.16 23.68
CA LEU A 231 -7.46 -2.39 22.89
C LEU A 231 -6.30 -2.36 21.92
N LEU A 232 -5.27 -3.14 22.19
CA LEU A 232 -4.14 -3.37 21.27
C LEU A 232 -4.54 -4.14 19.99
N GLN A 233 -5.71 -4.80 19.98
CA GLN A 233 -6.18 -5.58 18.84
C GLN A 233 -7.32 -4.87 18.11
N GLN A 234 -7.07 -4.56 16.85
CA GLN A 234 -8.10 -4.13 15.91
C GLN A 234 -9.01 -5.31 15.57
N ARG A 235 -10.18 -5.37 16.15
CA ARG A 235 -11.21 -6.29 15.68
C ARG A 235 -12.02 -5.58 14.60
N PRO A 236 -12.06 -6.10 13.34
CA PRO A 236 -12.83 -5.51 12.24
C PRO A 236 -14.30 -5.24 12.60
N LYS A 237 -14.87 -6.14 13.41
CA LYS A 237 -16.24 -6.01 13.92
C LYS A 237 -16.45 -4.80 14.83
N ALA A 238 -15.45 -4.39 15.61
CA ALA A 238 -15.57 -3.23 16.48
C ALA A 238 -15.62 -1.92 15.66
N ILE A 239 -14.82 -1.82 14.59
CA ILE A 239 -14.84 -0.66 13.69
C ILE A 239 -16.20 -0.57 12.98
N LYS A 240 -16.73 -1.70 12.50
CA LYS A 240 -18.03 -1.74 11.84
C LYS A 240 -19.20 -1.30 12.75
N HIS A 241 -19.18 -1.68 14.02
CA HIS A 241 -20.18 -1.23 15.01
C HIS A 241 -20.11 0.26 15.32
N MET A 242 -18.90 0.88 15.25
CA MET A 242 -18.76 2.32 15.47
C MET A 242 -19.27 3.16 14.29
N LEU A 243 -19.29 2.61 13.08
CA LEU A 243 -19.78 3.30 11.89
C LEU A 243 -21.29 3.14 11.65
N CYS A 244 -21.94 2.22 12.37
CA CYS A 244 -23.36 1.93 12.22
C CYS A 244 -24.23 2.50 13.37
N CYS A 245 -23.62 3.24 14.30
CA CYS A 245 -24.27 4.09 15.30
C CYS A 245 -24.17 5.53 14.86
#